data_655af9e182174331d3f4b0b65541f7c5
#
_entry.id   655af9e182174331d3f4b0b65541f7c5
#
_cell.length_a   1.000
_cell.length_b   1.000
_cell.length_c   1.000
_cell.angle_alpha   90.00
_cell.angle_beta   90.00
_cell.angle_gamma   90.00
#
_symmetry.space_group_name_H-M   'P 1'
#
loop_
_entity.id
_entity.type
_entity.pdbx_description
1 polymer ?
#
loop_
_entity_poly.entity_id
_entity_poly.type
_entity_poly.pdbx_seq_one_letter_code
_entity_poly.pdbx_strand_id
1 'polypeptide(L)'
;MIHITSLDDGLELFKALGSDIRIQILKILLENNQMSMNQIANELNISNGALTGHIKKLEECGLISASNDSSGHGNQKLCSLIQDRILVEIEKPIDLSNVYNTSIKVGQFSSHNICPTCGLATSSFVIGELDDVRYFDHPDHFNADIMWFTKGYVEYVIPNLIPRNQKITQLSLSAEISSEAPGIDNNWPSDISFYINDTLVGTWTSPGDYGDVRGMFTPEWWPQNWNQYGLLKLLVINHKGTFIDGLKISDITTSELKLDYTSTIRFRIAVEEDSAHVGGLTIFGKSFGNYDQDIVVSINYAPLDTEKNTK
;
A
#
# COMPACT_ATOMS: atom_id res chain seq x y z
N MET A 1 -2.52 -3.82 4.90
CA MET A 1 -2.70 -3.04 6.15
C MET A 1 -4.17 -2.74 6.37
N ILE A 2 -4.73 -2.96 7.58
CA ILE A 2 -6.08 -2.50 7.95
C ILE A 2 -5.94 -1.09 8.54
N HIS A 3 -6.72 -0.13 8.03
CA HIS A 3 -6.75 1.24 8.55
C HIS A 3 -8.14 1.54 9.12
N ILE A 4 -8.21 1.79 10.41
CA ILE A 4 -9.43 2.11 11.17
C ILE A 4 -9.41 3.61 11.49
N THR A 5 -10.28 4.36 10.84
CA THR A 5 -10.42 5.82 11.02
C THR A 5 -11.54 6.20 12.00
N SER A 6 -12.36 5.24 12.40
CA SER A 6 -13.41 5.37 13.41
C SER A 6 -13.43 4.14 14.32
N LEU A 7 -13.56 4.35 15.63
CA LEU A 7 -13.64 3.24 16.59
C LEU A 7 -14.86 2.33 16.34
N ASP A 8 -15.94 2.89 15.79
CA ASP A 8 -17.15 2.12 15.46
C ASP A 8 -16.89 1.15 14.31
N ASP A 9 -16.13 1.56 13.29
CA ASP A 9 -15.74 0.72 12.15
C ASP A 9 -14.79 -0.41 12.59
N GLY A 10 -13.98 -0.16 13.63
CA GLY A 10 -13.05 -1.13 14.21
C GLY A 10 -13.66 -2.16 15.15
N LEU A 11 -14.93 -2.02 15.53
CA LEU A 11 -15.52 -2.78 16.64
C LEU A 11 -15.40 -4.30 16.46
N GLU A 12 -15.67 -4.83 15.27
CA GLU A 12 -15.59 -6.28 15.01
C GLU A 12 -14.13 -6.78 15.03
N LEU A 13 -13.19 -5.96 14.51
CA LEU A 13 -11.76 -6.25 14.61
C LEU A 13 -11.28 -6.28 16.07
N PHE A 14 -11.68 -5.32 16.89
CA PHE A 14 -11.31 -5.28 18.30
C PHE A 14 -11.89 -6.49 19.07
N LYS A 15 -13.13 -6.87 18.78
CA LYS A 15 -13.73 -8.10 19.31
C LYS A 15 -12.98 -9.36 18.84
N ALA A 16 -12.52 -9.38 17.60
CA ALA A 16 -11.72 -10.48 17.07
C ALA A 16 -10.37 -10.60 17.79
N LEU A 17 -9.67 -9.49 17.97
CA LEU A 17 -8.37 -9.46 18.67
C LEU A 17 -8.49 -9.63 20.19
N GLY A 18 -9.65 -9.36 20.78
CA GLY A 18 -9.90 -9.55 22.22
C GLY A 18 -10.09 -11.02 22.66
N SER A 19 -9.30 -11.95 22.09
CA SER A 19 -9.36 -13.38 22.46
C SER A 19 -7.98 -14.02 22.42
N ASP A 20 -7.54 -14.59 23.53
CA ASP A 20 -6.24 -15.24 23.67
C ASP A 20 -5.99 -16.30 22.59
N ILE A 21 -6.98 -17.15 22.31
CA ILE A 21 -6.88 -18.20 21.29
C ILE A 21 -6.65 -17.59 19.90
N ARG A 22 -7.36 -16.51 19.54
CA ARG A 22 -7.19 -15.87 18.23
C ARG A 22 -5.84 -15.16 18.10
N ILE A 23 -5.37 -14.57 19.20
CA ILE A 23 -3.98 -14.02 19.24
C ILE A 23 -2.96 -15.14 19.06
N GLN A 24 -3.15 -16.31 19.68
CA GLN A 24 -2.26 -17.45 19.47
C GLN A 24 -2.30 -17.98 18.03
N ILE A 25 -3.47 -18.03 17.39
CA ILE A 25 -3.59 -18.41 15.98
C ILE A 25 -2.78 -17.43 15.10
N LEU A 26 -2.90 -16.12 15.32
CA LEU A 26 -2.14 -15.14 14.56
C LEU A 26 -0.63 -15.29 14.77
N LYS A 27 -0.16 -15.55 16.00
CA LYS A 27 1.27 -15.81 16.28
C LYS A 27 1.79 -17.03 15.54
N ILE A 28 1.03 -18.13 15.56
CA ILE A 28 1.36 -19.35 14.82
C ILE A 28 1.50 -19.07 13.32
N LEU A 29 0.56 -18.28 12.74
CA LEU A 29 0.59 -17.93 11.32
C LEU A 29 1.68 -16.89 10.96
N LEU A 30 2.14 -16.10 11.93
CA LEU A 30 3.31 -15.22 11.75
C LEU A 30 4.62 -16.00 11.66
N GLU A 31 4.72 -17.12 12.39
CA GLU A 31 5.91 -18.00 12.37
C GLU A 31 5.90 -18.97 11.18
N ASN A 32 4.69 -19.21 10.62
CA ASN A 32 4.49 -20.18 9.54
C ASN A 32 3.62 -19.53 8.46
N ASN A 33 4.17 -19.34 7.27
CA ASN A 33 3.49 -18.65 6.17
C ASN A 33 2.11 -19.22 5.85
N GLN A 34 1.92 -20.53 6.00
CA GLN A 34 0.66 -21.21 5.76
C GLN A 34 0.54 -22.48 6.58
N MET A 35 -0.63 -22.72 7.22
CA MET A 35 -0.90 -23.92 7.99
C MET A 35 -2.31 -24.45 7.76
N SER A 36 -2.44 -25.78 7.79
CA SER A 36 -3.77 -26.40 7.75
C SER A 36 -4.51 -26.23 9.09
N MET A 37 -5.84 -26.25 9.04
CA MET A 37 -6.66 -26.19 10.27
C MET A 37 -6.31 -27.29 11.27
N ASN A 38 -5.97 -28.50 10.79
CA ASN A 38 -5.58 -29.61 11.66
C ASN A 38 -4.25 -29.33 12.40
N GLN A 39 -3.29 -28.73 11.73
CA GLN A 39 -1.99 -28.35 12.33
C GLN A 39 -2.19 -27.29 13.41
N ILE A 40 -2.96 -26.23 13.11
CA ILE A 40 -3.29 -25.17 14.08
C ILE A 40 -4.04 -25.73 15.29
N ALA A 41 -5.03 -26.61 15.07
CA ALA A 41 -5.81 -27.24 16.14
C ALA A 41 -4.94 -28.09 17.07
N ASN A 42 -4.02 -28.87 16.48
CA ASN A 42 -3.06 -29.70 17.23
C ASN A 42 -2.10 -28.85 18.07
N GLU A 43 -1.56 -27.76 17.50
CA GLU A 43 -0.63 -26.88 18.19
C GLU A 43 -1.29 -26.14 19.37
N LEU A 44 -2.56 -25.74 19.20
CA LEU A 44 -3.35 -25.10 20.26
C LEU A 44 -4.01 -26.10 21.23
N ASN A 45 -3.92 -27.40 20.95
CA ASN A 45 -4.57 -28.47 21.71
C ASN A 45 -6.10 -28.24 21.86
N ILE A 46 -6.75 -27.86 20.75
CA ILE A 46 -8.22 -27.67 20.68
C ILE A 46 -8.84 -28.53 19.58
N SER A 47 -10.15 -28.73 19.64
CA SER A 47 -10.84 -29.46 18.56
C SER A 47 -10.98 -28.61 17.30
N ASN A 48 -11.03 -29.24 16.12
CA ASN A 48 -11.30 -28.56 14.85
C ASN A 48 -12.65 -27.79 14.86
N GLY A 49 -13.66 -28.31 15.57
CA GLY A 49 -14.94 -27.64 15.73
C GLY A 49 -14.82 -26.31 16.48
N ALA A 50 -14.02 -26.30 17.55
CA ALA A 50 -13.74 -25.07 18.30
C ALA A 50 -12.90 -24.08 17.47
N LEU A 51 -11.88 -24.59 16.74
CA LEU A 51 -11.04 -23.77 15.89
C LEU A 51 -11.83 -23.07 14.78
N THR A 52 -12.79 -23.76 14.15
CA THR A 52 -13.57 -23.22 13.02
C THR A 52 -14.23 -21.87 13.36
N GLY A 53 -14.77 -21.72 14.57
CA GLY A 53 -15.38 -20.45 15.00
C GLY A 53 -14.37 -19.31 15.17
N HIS A 54 -13.14 -19.63 15.57
CA HIS A 54 -12.06 -18.64 15.71
C HIS A 54 -11.52 -18.21 14.34
N ILE A 55 -11.27 -19.17 13.44
CA ILE A 55 -10.83 -18.90 12.06
C ILE A 55 -11.84 -18.03 11.34
N LYS A 56 -13.14 -18.38 11.38
CA LYS A 56 -14.20 -17.59 10.74
C LYS A 56 -14.19 -16.13 11.18
N LYS A 57 -14.04 -15.87 12.48
CA LYS A 57 -13.98 -14.48 12.99
C LYS A 57 -12.76 -13.71 12.54
N LEU A 58 -11.61 -14.35 12.42
CA LEU A 58 -10.39 -13.73 11.90
C LEU A 58 -10.47 -13.47 10.39
N GLU A 59 -11.14 -14.38 9.66
CA GLU A 59 -11.40 -14.25 8.22
C GLU A 59 -12.41 -13.13 7.94
N GLU A 60 -13.50 -13.03 8.71
CA GLU A 60 -14.51 -11.97 8.62
C GLU A 60 -13.92 -10.57 8.88
N CYS A 61 -12.85 -10.47 9.68
CA CYS A 61 -12.12 -9.23 9.93
C CYS A 61 -10.99 -8.96 8.93
N GLY A 62 -10.80 -9.82 7.93
CA GLY A 62 -9.76 -9.66 6.92
C GLY A 62 -8.33 -9.81 7.44
N LEU A 63 -8.11 -10.50 8.57
CA LEU A 63 -6.77 -10.74 9.13
C LEU A 63 -6.09 -11.97 8.53
N ILE A 64 -6.88 -12.99 8.18
CA ILE A 64 -6.41 -14.23 7.60
C ILE A 64 -7.27 -14.60 6.39
N SER A 65 -6.71 -15.44 5.51
CA SER A 65 -7.47 -16.16 4.50
C SER A 65 -7.51 -17.65 4.82
N ALA A 66 -8.58 -18.33 4.44
CA ALA A 66 -8.72 -19.76 4.54
C ALA A 66 -9.17 -20.31 3.18
N SER A 67 -8.25 -20.91 2.42
CA SER A 67 -8.49 -21.48 1.08
C SER A 67 -8.42 -23.00 1.13
N ASN A 68 -9.08 -23.66 0.17
CA ASN A 68 -8.93 -25.11 0.01
C ASN A 68 -7.60 -25.42 -0.67
N ASP A 69 -6.90 -26.45 -0.19
CA ASP A 69 -5.68 -26.94 -0.80
C ASP A 69 -5.96 -27.45 -2.23
N SER A 70 -5.39 -26.79 -3.24
CA SER A 70 -5.49 -27.17 -4.65
C SER A 70 -4.52 -28.30 -5.06
N SER A 71 -3.65 -28.75 -4.17
CA SER A 71 -2.59 -29.75 -4.46
C SER A 71 -3.08 -31.22 -4.48
N GLY A 72 -4.36 -31.48 -4.31
CA GLY A 72 -4.97 -32.79 -4.58
C GLY A 72 -4.93 -33.84 -3.48
N HIS A 73 -4.46 -33.52 -2.29
CA HIS A 73 -4.45 -34.43 -1.14
C HIS A 73 -5.46 -34.10 -0.05
N GLY A 74 -6.75 -34.17 -0.41
CA GLY A 74 -7.86 -34.02 0.56
C GLY A 74 -8.36 -32.58 0.69
N ASN A 75 -9.59 -32.47 1.25
CA ASN A 75 -10.32 -31.21 1.42
C ASN A 75 -9.77 -30.44 2.66
N GLN A 76 -8.47 -30.16 2.73
CA GLN A 76 -7.88 -29.40 3.82
C GLN A 76 -7.95 -27.90 3.54
N LYS A 77 -8.48 -27.13 4.51
CA LYS A 77 -8.38 -25.67 4.48
C LYS A 77 -7.01 -25.24 4.98
N LEU A 78 -6.30 -24.45 4.18
CA LEU A 78 -5.05 -23.80 4.51
C LEU A 78 -5.32 -22.37 4.94
N CYS A 79 -4.78 -21.97 6.09
CA CYS A 79 -4.89 -20.63 6.64
C CYS A 79 -3.57 -19.89 6.49
N SER A 80 -3.64 -18.64 6.06
CA SER A 80 -2.49 -17.71 5.97
C SER A 80 -2.85 -16.33 6.48
N LEU A 81 -1.86 -15.62 7.00
CA LEU A 81 -2.02 -14.22 7.39
C LEU A 81 -2.02 -13.34 6.13
N ILE A 82 -2.99 -12.43 6.03
CA ILE A 82 -3.12 -11.49 4.88
C ILE A 82 -2.85 -10.05 5.27
N GLN A 83 -2.74 -9.76 6.56
CA GLN A 83 -2.48 -8.41 7.04
C GLN A 83 -1.34 -8.42 8.05
N ASP A 84 -0.31 -7.63 7.78
CA ASP A 84 0.88 -7.45 8.62
C ASP A 84 0.73 -6.29 9.61
N ARG A 85 -0.18 -5.35 9.33
CA ARG A 85 -0.34 -4.12 10.10
C ARG A 85 -1.79 -3.71 10.28
N ILE A 86 -2.07 -3.13 11.45
CA ILE A 86 -3.34 -2.48 11.78
C ILE A 86 -3.00 -1.08 12.26
N LEU A 87 -3.55 -0.07 11.58
CA LEU A 87 -3.49 1.32 12.01
C LEU A 87 -4.85 1.72 12.56
N VAL A 88 -4.88 2.17 13.80
CA VAL A 88 -6.10 2.66 14.47
C VAL A 88 -5.91 4.13 14.83
N GLU A 89 -6.71 4.99 14.23
CA GLU A 89 -6.76 6.40 14.58
C GLU A 89 -7.86 6.65 15.62
N ILE A 90 -7.46 7.14 16.81
CA ILE A 90 -8.39 7.53 17.89
C ILE A 90 -8.48 9.06 17.87
N GLU A 91 -9.07 9.59 16.80
CA GLU A 91 -9.32 11.02 16.67
C GLU A 91 -10.83 11.28 16.54
N LYS A 92 -11.23 12.55 16.63
CA LYS A 92 -12.61 12.93 16.32
C LYS A 92 -12.91 12.48 14.90
N PRO A 93 -14.10 11.89 14.64
CA PRO A 93 -14.49 11.52 13.29
C PRO A 93 -14.26 12.71 12.37
N ILE A 94 -13.43 12.51 11.34
CA ILE A 94 -13.31 13.47 10.26
C ILE A 94 -14.69 13.51 9.61
N ASP A 95 -15.24 14.71 9.44
CA ASP A 95 -16.51 14.88 8.74
C ASP A 95 -16.32 14.35 7.30
N LEU A 96 -16.73 13.10 7.08
CA LEU A 96 -16.60 12.41 5.78
C LEU A 96 -17.40 13.09 4.66
N SER A 97 -18.24 14.09 4.99
CA SER A 97 -18.94 14.91 3.99
C SER A 97 -17.99 15.76 3.14
N ASN A 98 -16.75 15.97 3.63
CA ASN A 98 -15.75 16.82 3.02
C ASN A 98 -14.51 16.01 2.58
N VAL A 99 -14.73 14.85 1.93
CA VAL A 99 -13.66 14.00 1.39
C VAL A 99 -13.86 13.77 -0.09
N TYR A 100 -12.81 13.95 -0.87
CA TYR A 100 -12.73 13.54 -2.27
C TYR A 100 -11.78 12.34 -2.39
N ASN A 101 -12.28 11.24 -2.94
CA ASN A 101 -11.51 10.02 -3.16
C ASN A 101 -11.32 9.75 -4.66
N THR A 102 -10.14 9.30 -5.03
CA THR A 102 -9.82 8.85 -6.39
C THR A 102 -8.78 7.75 -6.36
N SER A 103 -8.64 7.04 -7.47
CA SER A 103 -7.58 6.04 -7.67
C SER A 103 -6.88 6.31 -8.99
N ILE A 104 -5.56 6.17 -9.00
CA ILE A 104 -4.71 6.42 -10.17
C ILE A 104 -3.98 5.12 -10.48
N LYS A 105 -4.12 4.59 -11.70
CA LYS A 105 -3.39 3.40 -12.12
C LYS A 105 -1.88 3.64 -12.08
N VAL A 106 -1.14 2.59 -11.78
CA VAL A 106 0.33 2.62 -11.73
C VAL A 106 0.92 3.18 -13.03
N GLY A 107 0.36 2.81 -14.18
CA GLY A 107 0.80 3.31 -15.49
C GLY A 107 0.35 4.73 -15.84
N GLN A 108 -0.47 5.40 -15.05
CA GLN A 108 -1.01 6.74 -15.36
C GLN A 108 -0.11 7.89 -14.87
N PHE A 109 1.22 7.66 -14.84
CA PHE A 109 2.16 8.74 -14.55
C PHE A 109 2.17 9.77 -15.70
N SER A 110 2.48 11.01 -15.36
CA SER A 110 2.53 12.15 -16.29
C SER A 110 3.95 12.52 -16.68
N SER A 111 4.94 12.07 -15.92
CA SER A 111 6.37 12.34 -16.14
C SER A 111 7.19 11.24 -15.47
N HIS A 112 8.35 10.96 -16.04
CA HIS A 112 9.33 10.06 -15.47
C HIS A 112 10.75 10.47 -15.84
N ASN A 113 11.70 10.02 -15.04
CA ASN A 113 13.12 10.03 -15.35
C ASN A 113 13.76 8.88 -14.58
N ILE A 114 13.93 7.75 -15.23
CA ILE A 114 14.29 6.49 -14.61
C ILE A 114 15.54 5.89 -15.22
N CYS A 115 16.19 5.00 -14.48
CA CYS A 115 17.31 4.20 -14.94
C CYS A 115 16.99 2.71 -14.89
N PRO A 116 17.50 1.92 -15.84
CA PRO A 116 17.45 0.45 -15.78
C PRO A 116 18.20 -0.09 -14.52
N THR A 117 17.82 -1.26 -14.03
CA THR A 117 16.82 -2.21 -14.55
C THR A 117 15.42 -1.61 -14.43
N CYS A 118 14.58 -1.75 -15.43
CA CYS A 118 13.26 -1.16 -15.40
C CYS A 118 12.29 -1.94 -16.29
N GLY A 119 11.00 -1.78 -16.03
CA GLY A 119 9.96 -2.34 -16.88
C GLY A 119 8.56 -2.04 -16.41
N LEU A 120 7.61 -2.44 -17.24
CA LEU A 120 6.18 -2.27 -17.08
C LEU A 120 5.47 -3.56 -17.48
N ALA A 121 4.43 -3.96 -16.74
CA ALA A 121 3.60 -5.07 -17.17
C ALA A 121 2.11 -4.82 -16.87
N THR A 122 1.28 -5.46 -17.65
CA THR A 122 -0.16 -5.63 -17.38
C THR A 122 -0.37 -6.95 -16.67
N SER A 123 -1.59 -7.23 -16.25
CA SER A 123 -1.97 -8.56 -15.72
C SER A 123 -1.74 -9.73 -16.70
N SER A 124 -1.41 -9.46 -17.97
CA SER A 124 -1.35 -10.48 -19.02
C SER A 124 -0.01 -10.55 -19.77
N PHE A 125 0.79 -9.50 -19.78
CA PHE A 125 2.06 -9.45 -20.54
C PHE A 125 2.96 -8.28 -20.07
N VAL A 126 4.26 -8.41 -20.36
CA VAL A 126 5.24 -7.32 -20.20
C VAL A 126 5.04 -6.30 -21.33
N ILE A 127 4.99 -5.02 -21.01
CA ILE A 127 4.88 -3.95 -21.99
C ILE A 127 6.26 -3.69 -22.58
N GLY A 128 6.43 -4.03 -23.85
CA GLY A 128 7.68 -3.84 -24.59
C GLY A 128 8.81 -4.77 -24.17
N GLU A 129 10.00 -4.24 -24.05
CA GLU A 129 11.23 -4.95 -23.69
C GLU A 129 11.70 -4.52 -22.29
N LEU A 130 12.30 -5.45 -21.54
CA LEU A 130 12.90 -5.17 -20.25
C LEU A 130 14.10 -4.23 -20.41
N ASP A 131 14.34 -3.39 -19.43
CA ASP A 131 15.46 -2.47 -19.33
C ASP A 131 15.53 -1.39 -20.43
N ASP A 132 14.44 -1.21 -21.16
CA ASP A 132 14.31 -0.16 -22.16
C ASP A 132 13.35 0.95 -21.69
N VAL A 133 13.91 2.04 -21.23
CA VAL A 133 13.17 3.21 -20.70
C VAL A 133 12.21 3.84 -21.70
N ARG A 134 12.39 3.63 -23.02
CA ARG A 134 11.51 4.18 -24.06
C ARG A 134 10.07 3.66 -23.97
N TYR A 135 9.88 2.50 -23.35
CA TYR A 135 8.52 1.94 -23.18
C TYR A 135 7.71 2.66 -22.10
N PHE A 136 8.35 3.47 -21.26
CA PHE A 136 7.65 4.36 -20.35
C PHE A 136 6.99 5.54 -21.08
N ASP A 137 7.42 5.87 -22.31
CA ASP A 137 6.76 6.83 -23.19
C ASP A 137 5.77 6.16 -24.17
N HIS A 138 5.72 4.83 -24.23
CA HIS A 138 4.81 4.11 -25.11
C HIS A 138 3.36 4.23 -24.62
N PRO A 139 2.37 4.47 -25.50
CA PRO A 139 0.97 4.64 -25.07
C PRO A 139 0.41 3.53 -24.19
N ASP A 140 0.88 2.29 -24.37
CA ASP A 140 0.43 1.16 -23.57
C ASP A 140 0.86 1.26 -22.08
N HIS A 141 1.79 2.16 -21.72
CA HIS A 141 2.16 2.37 -20.33
C HIS A 141 0.95 2.69 -19.43
N PHE A 142 -0.09 3.37 -19.98
CA PHE A 142 -1.32 3.64 -19.26
C PHE A 142 -2.04 2.40 -18.74
N ASN A 143 -1.76 1.23 -19.33
CA ASN A 143 -2.36 -0.05 -18.95
C ASN A 143 -1.55 -0.81 -17.92
N ALA A 144 -0.36 -0.32 -17.54
CA ALA A 144 0.50 -1.01 -16.59
C ALA A 144 -0.18 -1.17 -15.22
N ASP A 145 -0.10 -2.39 -14.70
CA ASP A 145 -0.58 -2.79 -13.37
C ASP A 145 0.60 -3.00 -12.39
N ILE A 146 1.83 -3.05 -12.91
CA ILE A 146 3.08 -3.05 -12.13
C ILE A 146 4.14 -2.28 -12.91
N MET A 147 5.02 -1.58 -12.18
CA MET A 147 6.23 -0.98 -12.73
C MET A 147 7.39 -1.10 -11.76
N TRP A 148 8.61 -1.11 -12.30
CA TRP A 148 9.85 -1.10 -11.51
C TRP A 148 10.96 -0.32 -12.18
N PHE A 149 11.89 0.18 -11.39
CA PHE A 149 13.12 0.82 -11.87
C PHE A 149 14.18 0.90 -10.75
N THR A 150 15.47 0.98 -11.13
CA THR A 150 16.57 1.02 -10.16
C THR A 150 16.70 2.36 -9.45
N LYS A 151 16.62 3.49 -10.17
CA LYS A 151 16.70 4.85 -9.61
C LYS A 151 16.00 5.86 -10.51
N GLY A 152 15.72 7.04 -9.95
CA GLY A 152 14.98 8.09 -10.61
C GLY A 152 13.59 8.25 -10.06
N TYR A 153 12.62 8.69 -10.86
CA TYR A 153 11.27 8.98 -10.38
C TYR A 153 10.19 8.73 -11.41
N VAL A 154 8.98 8.55 -10.92
CA VAL A 154 7.72 8.72 -11.64
C VAL A 154 6.86 9.76 -10.93
N GLU A 155 6.12 10.56 -11.71
CA GLU A 155 5.27 11.64 -11.19
C GLU A 155 3.85 11.51 -11.73
N TYR A 156 2.87 11.65 -10.84
CA TYR A 156 1.45 11.56 -11.13
C TYR A 156 0.78 12.92 -10.92
N VAL A 157 -0.19 13.25 -11.75
CA VAL A 157 -1.11 14.37 -11.51
C VAL A 157 -2.34 13.86 -10.79
N ILE A 158 -2.55 14.31 -9.56
CA ILE A 158 -3.73 13.97 -8.77
C ILE A 158 -4.87 14.91 -9.17
N PRO A 159 -6.02 14.38 -9.60
CA PRO A 159 -7.21 15.20 -9.85
C PRO A 159 -7.64 15.94 -8.58
N ASN A 160 -7.63 17.26 -8.64
CA ASN A 160 -8.10 18.12 -7.54
C ASN A 160 -9.51 18.62 -7.86
N LEU A 161 -10.51 17.85 -7.47
CA LEU A 161 -11.92 18.15 -7.72
C LEU A 161 -12.67 18.59 -6.45
N ILE A 162 -11.95 19.13 -5.45
CA ILE A 162 -12.61 19.69 -4.27
C ILE A 162 -13.44 20.92 -4.65
N PRO A 163 -14.53 21.21 -3.93
CA PRO A 163 -15.39 22.35 -4.24
C PRO A 163 -14.64 23.69 -4.16
N ARG A 164 -15.19 24.70 -4.85
CA ARG A 164 -14.64 26.06 -4.83
C ARG A 164 -14.60 26.62 -3.40
N ASN A 165 -13.62 27.46 -3.14
CA ASN A 165 -13.41 28.12 -1.85
C ASN A 165 -13.11 27.14 -0.71
N GLN A 166 -12.52 25.99 -1.02
CA GLN A 166 -12.05 25.02 -0.05
C GLN A 166 -10.51 24.98 -0.04
N LYS A 167 -9.94 24.63 1.11
CA LYS A 167 -8.51 24.29 1.28
C LYS A 167 -8.38 22.82 1.65
N ILE A 168 -7.27 22.23 1.24
CA ILE A 168 -6.94 20.86 1.62
C ILE A 168 -6.45 20.86 3.07
N THR A 169 -7.06 20.04 3.91
CA THR A 169 -6.70 19.87 5.32
C THR A 169 -5.88 18.61 5.55
N GLN A 170 -6.10 17.58 4.71
CA GLN A 170 -5.30 16.36 4.72
C GLN A 170 -5.24 15.79 3.29
N LEU A 171 -4.07 15.31 2.91
CA LEU A 171 -3.82 14.53 1.71
C LEU A 171 -3.31 13.16 2.15
N SER A 172 -3.98 12.09 1.72
CA SER A 172 -3.60 10.72 2.01
C SER A 172 -3.39 9.96 0.71
N LEU A 173 -2.28 9.21 0.62
CA LEU A 173 -1.93 8.39 -0.53
C LEU A 173 -1.58 6.98 -0.04
N SER A 174 -2.18 5.98 -0.65
CA SER A 174 -1.89 4.58 -0.35
C SER A 174 -1.45 3.85 -1.60
N ALA A 175 -0.32 3.15 -1.52
CA ALA A 175 0.23 2.33 -2.60
C ALA A 175 0.97 1.13 -2.03
N GLU A 176 0.94 0.01 -2.75
CA GLU A 176 1.79 -1.15 -2.45
C GLU A 176 3.12 -0.96 -3.18
N ILE A 177 4.21 -0.91 -2.42
CA ILE A 177 5.55 -0.63 -2.93
C ILE A 177 6.62 -1.52 -2.27
N SER A 178 7.69 -1.80 -3.00
CA SER A 178 8.89 -2.49 -2.50
C SER A 178 10.16 -1.90 -3.08
N SER A 179 11.31 -2.38 -2.62
CA SER A 179 12.56 -2.24 -3.35
C SER A 179 12.52 -3.03 -4.67
N GLU A 180 13.55 -2.88 -5.49
CA GLU A 180 13.77 -3.63 -6.74
C GLU A 180 15.19 -4.20 -6.73
N ALA A 181 15.32 -5.48 -6.41
CA ALA A 181 16.59 -6.19 -6.39
C ALA A 181 16.87 -6.92 -7.70
N PRO A 182 18.11 -7.24 -8.04
CA PRO A 182 18.42 -8.20 -9.10
C PRO A 182 17.94 -9.62 -8.73
N GLY A 183 16.67 -9.92 -9.01
CA GLY A 183 15.98 -11.13 -8.56
C GLY A 183 15.11 -10.83 -7.34
N ILE A 184 15.27 -11.59 -6.25
CA ILE A 184 14.50 -11.43 -5.00
C ILE A 184 15.48 -11.34 -3.85
N ASP A 185 15.34 -10.32 -3.00
CA ASP A 185 16.12 -10.19 -1.77
C ASP A 185 15.31 -9.46 -0.69
N ASN A 186 14.92 -10.17 0.36
CA ASN A 186 14.18 -9.60 1.48
C ASN A 186 15.01 -8.59 2.31
N ASN A 187 16.31 -8.51 2.07
CA ASN A 187 17.21 -7.55 2.72
C ASN A 187 17.93 -6.68 1.68
N TRP A 188 17.15 -5.96 0.88
CA TRP A 188 17.59 -5.05 -0.17
C TRP A 188 17.03 -3.65 0.08
N PRO A 189 17.60 -2.87 1.00
CA PRO A 189 17.03 -1.59 1.40
C PRO A 189 17.04 -0.58 0.26
N SER A 190 15.95 0.21 0.19
CA SER A 190 15.81 1.33 -0.75
C SER A 190 15.17 2.54 -0.08
N ASP A 191 15.80 3.71 -0.18
CA ASP A 191 15.26 4.96 0.32
C ASP A 191 14.31 5.56 -0.71
N ILE A 192 13.01 5.38 -0.48
CA ILE A 192 11.94 5.85 -1.35
C ILE A 192 11.46 7.21 -0.84
N SER A 193 11.64 8.23 -1.66
CA SER A 193 11.31 9.63 -1.37
C SER A 193 9.97 10.03 -2.01
N PHE A 194 9.17 10.79 -1.28
CA PHE A 194 7.86 11.27 -1.69
C PHE A 194 7.87 12.80 -1.80
N TYR A 195 7.34 13.30 -2.91
CA TYR A 195 7.24 14.74 -3.16
C TYR A 195 5.80 15.14 -3.50
N ILE A 196 5.41 16.30 -3.03
CA ILE A 196 4.21 16.99 -3.46
C ILE A 196 4.61 18.35 -4.03
N ASN A 197 4.30 18.60 -5.31
CA ASN A 197 4.65 19.85 -6.01
C ASN A 197 6.13 20.26 -5.82
N ASP A 198 7.04 19.32 -6.07
CA ASP A 198 8.49 19.48 -5.91
C ASP A 198 9.01 19.66 -4.47
N THR A 199 8.12 19.63 -3.47
CA THR A 199 8.51 19.64 -2.06
C THR A 199 8.68 18.22 -1.56
N LEU A 200 9.87 17.87 -1.07
CA LEU A 200 10.11 16.59 -0.39
C LEU A 200 9.28 16.56 0.90
N VAL A 201 8.31 15.66 0.95
CA VAL A 201 7.43 15.51 2.12
C VAL A 201 7.92 14.43 3.07
N GLY A 202 8.78 13.53 2.62
CA GLY A 202 9.42 12.52 3.47
C GLY A 202 10.04 11.40 2.66
N THR A 203 10.84 10.57 3.35
CA THR A 203 11.50 9.38 2.80
C THR A 203 11.20 8.19 3.69
N TRP A 204 10.93 7.05 3.08
CA TRP A 204 10.76 5.76 3.74
C TRP A 204 11.77 4.76 3.18
N THR A 205 12.49 4.07 4.07
CA THR A 205 13.39 2.99 3.66
C THR A 205 12.62 1.69 3.53
N SER A 206 12.45 1.21 2.30
CA SER A 206 11.94 -0.13 2.02
C SER A 206 12.96 -1.15 2.49
N PRO A 207 12.57 -2.22 3.20
CA PRO A 207 13.52 -3.22 3.67
C PRO A 207 14.00 -4.19 2.59
N GLY A 208 13.21 -4.43 1.55
CA GLY A 208 13.57 -5.43 0.56
C GLY A 208 12.63 -5.56 -0.61
N ASP A 209 12.95 -6.51 -1.47
CA ASP A 209 12.17 -6.98 -2.61
C ASP A 209 11.68 -8.40 -2.33
N TYR A 210 10.37 -8.62 -2.37
CA TYR A 210 9.73 -9.81 -1.82
C TYR A 210 9.24 -10.76 -2.90
N GLY A 211 9.59 -12.05 -2.76
CA GLY A 211 9.18 -13.10 -3.69
C GLY A 211 9.31 -14.50 -3.12
N ASP A 212 9.40 -14.63 -1.81
CA ASP A 212 9.42 -15.91 -1.10
C ASP A 212 8.13 -16.72 -1.31
N VAL A 213 7.01 -16.00 -1.48
CA VAL A 213 5.71 -16.55 -1.86
C VAL A 213 5.11 -15.70 -2.99
N ARG A 214 4.21 -16.31 -3.77
CA ARG A 214 3.46 -15.56 -4.80
C ARG A 214 2.54 -14.54 -4.15
N GLY A 215 2.53 -13.32 -4.68
CA GLY A 215 1.57 -12.29 -4.29
C GLY A 215 0.13 -12.75 -4.57
N MET A 216 -0.80 -12.36 -3.70
CA MET A 216 -2.21 -12.81 -3.73
C MET A 216 -2.89 -12.53 -5.08
N PHE A 217 -2.58 -11.39 -5.70
CA PHE A 217 -3.14 -10.97 -6.99
C PHE A 217 -2.13 -11.09 -8.14
N THR A 218 -0.88 -11.48 -7.85
CA THR A 218 0.16 -11.64 -8.88
C THR A 218 -0.18 -12.78 -9.84
N PRO A 219 -0.24 -12.53 -11.16
CA PRO A 219 -0.68 -13.50 -12.15
C PRO A 219 0.19 -14.75 -12.20
N GLU A 220 -0.40 -15.89 -12.60
CA GLU A 220 0.33 -17.17 -12.69
C GLU A 220 1.48 -17.15 -13.69
N TRP A 221 1.39 -16.35 -14.76
CA TRP A 221 2.43 -16.24 -15.78
C TRP A 221 3.65 -15.44 -15.32
N TRP A 222 3.52 -14.64 -14.24
CA TRP A 222 4.62 -13.84 -13.69
C TRP A 222 5.70 -14.76 -13.11
N PRO A 223 6.99 -14.58 -13.47
CA PRO A 223 8.06 -15.45 -13.02
C PRO A 223 8.18 -15.49 -11.49
N GLN A 224 8.38 -16.68 -10.92
CA GLN A 224 8.46 -16.85 -9.47
C GLN A 224 9.72 -16.20 -8.85
N ASN A 225 10.77 -16.00 -9.64
CA ASN A 225 12.01 -15.35 -9.22
C ASN A 225 12.02 -13.84 -9.44
N TRP A 226 10.86 -13.25 -9.75
CA TRP A 226 10.66 -11.81 -9.81
C TRP A 226 9.87 -11.35 -8.59
N ASN A 227 9.88 -10.04 -8.34
CA ASN A 227 9.10 -9.40 -7.28
C ASN A 227 7.63 -9.85 -7.30
N GLN A 228 7.13 -10.33 -6.18
CA GLN A 228 5.80 -10.93 -6.09
C GLN A 228 4.82 -10.02 -5.36
N TYR A 229 5.29 -9.25 -4.38
CA TYR A 229 4.47 -8.36 -3.58
C TYR A 229 5.31 -7.28 -2.91
N GLY A 230 4.65 -6.24 -2.43
CA GLY A 230 5.24 -5.16 -1.67
C GLY A 230 4.61 -4.99 -0.29
N LEU A 231 4.90 -3.87 0.32
CA LEU A 231 4.27 -3.42 1.55
C LEU A 231 3.29 -2.29 1.23
N LEU A 232 2.05 -2.42 1.69
CA LEU A 232 1.09 -1.33 1.57
C LEU A 232 1.53 -0.18 2.47
N LYS A 233 1.70 1.01 1.89
CA LYS A 233 2.09 2.24 2.58
C LYS A 233 0.96 3.24 2.55
N LEU A 234 0.74 3.89 3.67
CA LEU A 234 -0.17 5.01 3.81
C LEU A 234 0.63 6.27 4.16
N LEU A 235 0.83 7.12 3.18
CA LEU A 235 1.40 8.47 3.35
C LEU A 235 0.26 9.43 3.70
N VAL A 236 0.38 10.15 4.82
CA VAL A 236 -0.60 11.14 5.26
C VAL A 236 0.10 12.47 5.52
N ILE A 237 -0.37 13.54 4.91
CA ILE A 237 0.10 14.90 5.12
C ILE A 237 -1.06 15.71 5.68
N ASN A 238 -0.90 16.29 6.87
CA ASN A 238 -1.92 17.10 7.53
C ASN A 238 -1.31 18.30 8.28
N HIS A 239 -2.06 18.92 9.17
CA HIS A 239 -1.59 20.08 9.97
C HIS A 239 -0.54 19.74 11.04
N LYS A 240 -0.30 18.45 11.32
CA LYS A 240 0.68 17.99 12.32
C LYS A 240 2.02 17.60 11.69
N GLY A 241 2.07 17.45 10.35
CA GLY A 241 3.25 16.99 9.61
C GLY A 241 2.92 15.91 8.59
N THR A 242 3.95 15.19 8.17
CA THR A 242 3.87 14.06 7.23
C THR A 242 4.17 12.76 7.94
N PHE A 243 3.36 11.74 7.68
CA PHE A 243 3.38 10.44 8.34
C PHE A 243 3.38 9.32 7.32
N ILE A 244 4.07 8.22 7.62
CA ILE A 244 3.91 6.93 6.94
C ILE A 244 3.46 5.89 7.97
N ASP A 245 2.35 5.21 7.67
CA ASP A 245 1.75 4.19 8.54
C ASP A 245 1.59 4.69 9.99
N GLY A 246 1.23 5.97 10.16
CA GLY A 246 1.08 6.61 11.45
C GLY A 246 2.38 7.11 12.11
N LEU A 247 3.55 6.76 11.58
CA LEU A 247 4.84 7.25 12.08
C LEU A 247 5.20 8.57 11.40
N LYS A 248 5.50 9.60 12.20
CA LYS A 248 5.93 10.90 11.67
C LYS A 248 7.29 10.79 11.02
N ILE A 249 7.39 11.17 9.73
CA ILE A 249 8.63 11.14 8.94
C ILE A 249 9.14 12.53 8.60
N SER A 250 8.29 13.57 8.71
CA SER A 250 8.68 14.94 8.39
C SER A 250 7.75 15.94 9.08
N ASP A 251 8.23 17.17 9.25
CA ASP A 251 7.44 18.29 9.78
C ASP A 251 6.64 19.02 8.70
N ILE A 252 6.77 18.68 7.43
CA ILE A 252 6.03 19.30 6.32
C ILE A 252 4.54 19.09 6.49
N THR A 253 3.80 20.19 6.46
CA THR A 253 2.35 20.24 6.66
C THR A 253 1.58 20.65 5.41
N THR A 254 0.28 20.42 5.37
CA THR A 254 -0.59 20.92 4.28
C THR A 254 -0.55 22.45 4.15
N SER A 255 -0.30 23.18 5.24
CA SER A 255 -0.19 24.64 5.22
C SER A 255 1.04 25.11 4.45
N GLU A 256 2.17 24.40 4.55
CA GLU A 256 3.39 24.71 3.82
C GLU A 256 3.26 24.39 2.34
N LEU A 257 2.52 23.34 1.98
CA LEU A 257 2.22 23.00 0.60
C LEU A 257 1.26 23.97 -0.09
N LYS A 258 0.51 24.78 0.68
CA LYS A 258 -0.42 25.83 0.20
C LYS A 258 -1.42 25.31 -0.83
N LEU A 259 -1.98 24.12 -0.58
CA LEU A 259 -2.91 23.46 -1.48
C LEU A 259 -4.35 23.94 -1.25
N ASP A 260 -5.01 24.35 -2.31
CA ASP A 260 -6.43 24.74 -2.31
C ASP A 260 -7.15 24.17 -3.56
N TYR A 261 -8.37 24.56 -3.78
CA TYR A 261 -9.19 24.10 -4.91
C TYR A 261 -8.67 24.52 -6.30
N THR A 262 -7.70 25.44 -6.40
CA THR A 262 -7.07 25.86 -7.66
C THR A 262 -5.75 25.17 -7.90
N SER A 263 -5.20 24.46 -6.90
CA SER A 263 -3.86 23.89 -6.95
C SER A 263 -3.81 22.66 -7.86
N THR A 264 -2.82 22.61 -8.72
CA THR A 264 -2.39 21.33 -9.33
C THR A 264 -1.64 20.56 -8.28
N ILE A 265 -1.96 19.28 -8.10
CA ILE A 265 -1.27 18.39 -7.17
C ILE A 265 -0.46 17.39 -7.97
N ARG A 266 0.87 17.49 -7.90
CA ARG A 266 1.78 16.50 -8.47
C ARG A 266 2.35 15.66 -7.34
N PHE A 267 2.23 14.35 -7.46
CA PHE A 267 2.80 13.38 -6.55
C PHE A 267 3.93 12.63 -7.24
N ARG A 268 5.15 12.77 -6.73
CA ARG A 268 6.33 12.07 -7.23
C ARG A 268 6.80 11.05 -6.23
N ILE A 269 7.14 9.86 -6.73
CA ILE A 269 7.82 8.80 -5.98
C ILE A 269 9.18 8.60 -6.62
N ALA A 270 10.24 8.66 -5.84
CA ALA A 270 11.62 8.67 -6.33
C ALA A 270 12.55 7.79 -5.50
N VAL A 271 13.56 7.24 -6.16
CA VAL A 271 14.79 6.73 -5.56
C VAL A 271 15.92 7.63 -6.04
N GLU A 272 16.41 8.50 -5.17
CA GLU A 272 17.41 9.49 -5.52
C GLU A 272 18.80 8.83 -5.64
N GLU A 273 19.62 9.34 -6.56
CA GLU A 273 20.94 8.79 -6.83
C GLU A 273 21.92 8.93 -5.66
N ASP A 274 21.74 9.96 -4.84
CA ASP A 274 22.56 10.28 -3.67
C ASP A 274 21.98 9.76 -2.35
N SER A 275 20.91 8.94 -2.40
CA SER A 275 20.36 8.27 -1.22
C SER A 275 21.36 7.31 -0.58
N ALA A 276 21.23 7.08 0.72
CA ALA A 276 22.06 6.10 1.42
C ALA A 276 21.82 4.67 0.90
N HIS A 277 20.59 4.37 0.50
CA HIS A 277 20.21 3.08 -0.06
C HIS A 277 19.51 3.27 -1.41
N VAL A 278 20.23 2.95 -2.48
CA VAL A 278 19.70 2.99 -3.86
C VAL A 278 19.34 1.56 -4.26
N GLY A 279 18.22 1.08 -3.74
CA GLY A 279 17.75 -0.29 -3.91
C GLY A 279 16.56 -0.43 -4.87
N GLY A 280 16.29 0.59 -5.70
CA GLY A 280 15.20 0.55 -6.66
C GLY A 280 13.81 0.72 -6.05
N LEU A 281 12.81 0.71 -6.91
CA LEU A 281 11.40 0.85 -6.56
C LEU A 281 10.57 -0.04 -7.47
N THR A 282 9.68 -0.84 -6.86
CA THR A 282 8.55 -1.47 -7.54
C THR A 282 7.26 -0.88 -6.99
N ILE A 283 6.33 -0.52 -7.88
CA ILE A 283 4.97 -0.08 -7.55
C ILE A 283 4.00 -1.12 -8.08
N PHE A 284 3.21 -1.71 -7.18
CA PHE A 284 2.19 -2.70 -7.50
C PHE A 284 0.82 -2.00 -7.61
N GLY A 285 0.09 -2.31 -8.66
CA GLY A 285 -1.30 -1.90 -8.85
C GLY A 285 -2.23 -3.11 -8.78
N LYS A 286 -3.48 -2.90 -9.18
CA LYS A 286 -4.45 -4.00 -9.29
C LYS A 286 -3.89 -5.13 -10.12
N SER A 287 -4.21 -6.37 -9.74
CA SER A 287 -3.74 -7.60 -10.38
C SER A 287 -2.27 -7.95 -10.12
N PHE A 288 -1.59 -7.25 -9.21
CA PHE A 288 -0.27 -7.61 -8.71
C PHE A 288 -0.19 -7.41 -7.19
N GLY A 289 0.79 -8.07 -6.55
CA GLY A 289 1.01 -7.93 -5.13
C GLY A 289 -0.04 -8.58 -4.24
N ASN A 290 -0.20 -8.03 -3.05
CA ASN A 290 -1.09 -8.55 -2.01
C ASN A 290 -2.37 -7.72 -1.82
N TYR A 291 -2.52 -6.60 -2.54
CA TYR A 291 -3.64 -5.68 -2.36
C TYR A 291 -4.31 -5.35 -3.71
N ASP A 292 -5.63 -5.58 -3.82
CA ASP A 292 -6.40 -5.27 -5.03
C ASP A 292 -6.66 -3.76 -5.14
N GLN A 293 -5.60 -2.98 -5.24
CA GLN A 293 -5.68 -1.53 -5.39
C GLN A 293 -4.59 -0.97 -6.29
N ASP A 294 -4.89 0.16 -6.91
CA ASP A 294 -3.92 1.07 -7.50
C ASP A 294 -3.47 2.10 -6.46
N ILE A 295 -2.85 3.20 -6.89
CA ILE A 295 -2.54 4.33 -6.00
C ILE A 295 -3.86 4.98 -5.57
N VAL A 296 -4.27 4.78 -4.33
CA VAL A 296 -5.49 5.36 -3.76
C VAL A 296 -5.17 6.72 -3.15
N VAL A 297 -5.97 7.72 -3.50
CA VAL A 297 -5.81 9.10 -3.01
C VAL A 297 -7.09 9.55 -2.32
N SER A 298 -6.94 10.11 -1.12
CA SER A 298 -8.01 10.73 -0.35
C SER A 298 -7.63 12.17 0.02
N ILE A 299 -8.50 13.12 -0.30
CA ILE A 299 -8.31 14.54 -0.04
C ILE A 299 -9.42 15.02 0.90
N ASN A 300 -9.06 15.34 2.14
CA ASN A 300 -9.95 16.01 3.07
C ASN A 300 -9.83 17.51 2.89
N TYR A 301 -10.94 18.20 2.92
CA TYR A 301 -10.98 19.65 2.70
C TYR A 301 -11.93 20.37 3.66
N ALA A 302 -11.71 21.66 3.83
CA ALA A 302 -12.55 22.55 4.65
C ALA A 302 -12.70 23.92 3.97
N PRO A 303 -13.72 24.72 4.32
CA PRO A 303 -13.82 26.08 3.82
C PRO A 303 -12.55 26.88 4.07
N LEU A 304 -12.17 27.71 3.08
CA LEU A 304 -11.12 28.71 3.30
C LEU A 304 -11.58 29.62 4.44
N ASP A 305 -10.68 29.89 5.39
CA ASP A 305 -10.94 30.84 6.46
C ASP A 305 -11.21 32.20 5.79
N THR A 306 -12.46 32.63 5.75
CA THR A 306 -12.75 34.02 5.44
C THR A 306 -12.15 34.84 6.57
N GLU A 307 -11.08 35.60 6.29
CA GLU A 307 -10.59 36.60 7.23
C GLU A 307 -11.82 37.36 7.76
N LYS A 308 -12.08 37.22 9.04
CA LYS A 308 -13.03 38.12 9.71
C LYS A 308 -12.43 39.51 9.56
N ASN A 309 -12.87 40.25 8.54
CA ASN A 309 -12.70 41.69 8.50
C ASN A 309 -13.33 42.24 9.78
N THR A 310 -12.56 42.29 10.83
CA THR A 310 -12.88 43.13 11.99
C THR A 310 -12.68 44.57 11.54
N LYS A 311 -13.80 45.19 11.21
CA LYS A 311 -13.91 46.66 11.15
C LYS A 311 -13.86 47.22 12.55
#